data_1217fd497a40f9ad1b89fb995123f863
#
_entry.id   1217fd497a40f9ad1b89fb995123f863
#
_cell.length_a   1.000
_cell.length_b   1.000
_cell.length_c   1.000
_cell.angle_alpha   90.00
_cell.angle_beta   90.00
_cell.angle_gamma   90.00
#
_symmetry.space_group_name_H-M   'P 1'
#
loop_
_entity.id
_entity.type
_entity.pdbx_description
1 polymer ?
#
loop_
_entity_poly.entity_id
_entity_poly.type
_entity_poly.pdbx_seq_one_letter_code
_entity_poly.pdbx_strand_id
1 'polypeptide(L)'
;MPNLFRIVTVVACLALSGTALAHAVLERAEPSAGAVVRAAPAEVQLLFSEAVEPALSRVQVVDQAGRRVDAGTVRVDPGNKRLLRAALQPSLAPGSYRVGWRVVSVDTHVIQGSYSFVVRP
;
A
#
# COMPACT_ATOMS: atom_id res chain seq x y z
N MET A 1 46.96 -34.14 35.72
CA MET A 1 45.53 -33.78 35.87
C MET A 1 45.14 -32.92 34.70
N PRO A 2 44.38 -33.44 33.74
CA PRO A 2 43.95 -32.61 32.63
C PRO A 2 42.88 -31.64 33.11
N ASN A 3 43.13 -30.39 33.04
CA ASN A 3 42.13 -29.36 33.25
C ASN A 3 41.23 -29.31 32.02
N LEU A 4 40.05 -29.87 32.18
CA LEU A 4 39.00 -29.72 31.22
C LEU A 4 38.46 -28.27 31.35
N PHE A 5 38.99 -27.37 30.54
CA PHE A 5 38.32 -26.12 30.28
C PHE A 5 37.07 -26.40 29.44
N ARG A 6 35.96 -26.49 30.11
CA ARG A 6 34.67 -26.41 29.44
C ARG A 6 34.51 -24.98 28.98
N ILE A 7 34.82 -24.73 27.74
CA ILE A 7 34.39 -23.51 27.05
C ILE A 7 32.88 -23.65 26.92
N VAL A 8 32.16 -23.02 27.82
CA VAL A 8 30.74 -22.79 27.63
C VAL A 8 30.65 -21.69 26.61
N THR A 9 30.52 -22.07 25.35
CA THR A 9 30.15 -21.15 24.31
C THR A 9 28.71 -20.73 24.58
N VAL A 10 28.54 -19.64 25.24
CA VAL A 10 27.24 -18.98 25.32
C VAL A 10 26.98 -18.44 23.92
N VAL A 11 26.28 -19.21 23.13
CA VAL A 11 25.68 -18.67 21.92
C VAL A 11 24.61 -17.71 22.38
N ALA A 12 24.96 -16.45 22.49
CA ALA A 12 23.97 -15.39 22.58
C ALA A 12 23.18 -15.44 21.28
N CYS A 13 22.04 -16.13 21.30
CA CYS A 13 21.03 -15.91 20.31
C CYS A 13 20.58 -14.46 20.45
N LEU A 14 21.20 -13.59 19.69
CA LEU A 14 20.62 -12.30 19.37
C LEU A 14 19.35 -12.62 18.60
N ALA A 15 18.26 -12.80 19.32
CA ALA A 15 16.96 -12.68 18.75
C ALA A 15 16.88 -11.23 18.25
N LEU A 16 17.15 -11.03 16.97
CA LEU A 16 16.69 -9.86 16.27
C LEU A 16 15.16 -9.89 16.35
N SER A 17 14.62 -9.47 17.48
CA SER A 17 13.26 -9.02 17.52
C SER A 17 13.26 -7.79 16.63
N GLY A 18 12.96 -7.99 15.32
CA GLY A 18 12.60 -6.90 14.47
C GLY A 18 11.49 -6.18 15.20
N THR A 19 11.75 -5.00 15.71
CA THR A 19 10.69 -4.10 16.10
C THR A 19 9.82 -3.99 14.87
N ALA A 20 8.68 -4.67 14.87
CA ALA A 20 7.62 -4.37 13.95
C ALA A 20 7.23 -2.93 14.28
N LEU A 21 7.91 -1.99 13.64
CA LEU A 21 7.45 -0.63 13.60
C LEU A 21 6.05 -0.73 13.02
N ALA A 22 5.04 -0.34 13.81
CA ALA A 22 3.68 -0.25 13.34
C ALA A 22 3.62 0.89 12.31
N HIS A 23 4.17 0.61 11.12
CA HIS A 23 3.99 1.51 9.99
C HIS A 23 2.55 1.43 9.57
N ALA A 24 1.96 2.56 9.20
CA ALA A 24 0.69 2.57 8.50
C ALA A 24 0.83 1.62 7.30
N VAL A 25 -0.01 0.60 7.25
CA VAL A 25 -0.03 -0.36 6.16
C VAL A 25 -1.37 -0.26 5.46
N LEU A 26 -1.39 -0.65 4.19
CA LEU A 26 -2.65 -0.79 3.47
C LEU A 26 -3.41 -1.99 4.04
N GLU A 27 -4.59 -1.74 4.58
CA GLU A 27 -5.45 -2.78 5.15
C GLU A 27 -6.46 -3.31 4.13
N ARG A 28 -6.96 -2.43 3.26
CA ARG A 28 -7.98 -2.78 2.27
C ARG A 28 -7.90 -1.83 1.08
N ALA A 29 -8.20 -2.34 -0.10
CA ALA A 29 -8.32 -1.57 -1.33
C ALA A 29 -9.61 -1.93 -2.07
N GLU A 30 -10.20 -0.95 -2.76
CA GLU A 30 -11.28 -1.13 -3.71
C GLU A 30 -10.92 -0.40 -5.03
N PRO A 31 -10.81 -1.11 -6.15
CA PRO A 31 -10.82 -2.57 -6.28
C PRO A 31 -9.70 -3.23 -5.49
N SER A 32 -9.93 -4.45 -5.00
CA SER A 32 -8.92 -5.19 -4.24
C SER A 32 -7.82 -5.76 -5.12
N ALA A 33 -6.68 -6.13 -4.52
CA ALA A 33 -5.58 -6.73 -5.23
C ALA A 33 -6.00 -8.03 -5.94
N GLY A 34 -5.71 -8.12 -7.22
CA GLY A 34 -6.07 -9.27 -8.05
C GLY A 34 -7.55 -9.35 -8.42
N ALA A 35 -8.37 -8.37 -8.06
CA ALA A 35 -9.79 -8.37 -8.39
C ALA A 35 -10.02 -8.28 -9.89
N VAL A 36 -11.06 -8.97 -10.35
CA VAL A 36 -11.62 -8.82 -11.68
C VAL A 36 -12.98 -8.15 -11.52
N VAL A 37 -13.10 -6.93 -12.02
CA VAL A 37 -14.32 -6.14 -11.92
C VAL A 37 -15.00 -6.05 -13.29
N ARG A 38 -16.32 -6.11 -13.29
CA ARG A 38 -17.09 -6.07 -14.55
C ARG A 38 -17.32 -4.66 -15.06
N ALA A 39 -17.38 -3.71 -14.15
CA ALA A 39 -17.54 -2.30 -14.47
C ALA A 39 -16.29 -1.53 -14.10
N ALA A 40 -15.89 -0.58 -14.93
CA ALA A 40 -14.78 0.30 -14.65
C ALA A 40 -15.08 1.13 -13.38
N PRO A 41 -14.20 1.09 -12.35
CA PRO A 41 -14.41 1.89 -11.17
C PRO A 41 -14.23 3.38 -11.46
N ALA A 42 -14.96 4.23 -10.74
CA ALA A 42 -14.81 5.68 -10.83
C ALA A 42 -13.65 6.20 -10.00
N GLU A 43 -13.24 5.44 -9.01
CA GLU A 43 -12.13 5.78 -8.11
C GLU A 43 -11.48 4.53 -7.53
N VAL A 44 -10.27 4.70 -7.05
CA VAL A 44 -9.58 3.71 -6.20
C VAL A 44 -9.69 4.19 -4.76
N GLN A 45 -10.02 3.28 -3.87
CA GLN A 45 -10.08 3.54 -2.42
C GLN A 45 -9.00 2.72 -1.72
N LEU A 46 -8.21 3.37 -0.90
CA LEU A 46 -7.13 2.75 -0.14
C LEU A 46 -7.32 3.05 1.34
N LEU A 47 -7.60 2.01 2.12
CA LEU A 47 -7.73 2.12 3.57
C LEU A 47 -6.41 1.74 4.24
N PHE A 48 -5.86 2.68 4.96
CA PHE A 48 -4.62 2.49 5.73
C PHE A 48 -4.91 2.28 7.21
N SER A 49 -3.95 1.71 7.91
CA SER A 49 -4.04 1.49 9.36
C SER A 49 -3.96 2.77 10.20
N GLU A 50 -3.48 3.87 9.61
CA GLU A 50 -3.36 5.18 10.24
C GLU A 50 -3.88 6.27 9.31
N ALA A 51 -4.22 7.42 9.90
CA ALA A 51 -4.61 8.60 9.14
C ALA A 51 -3.47 9.07 8.23
N VAL A 52 -3.82 9.55 7.04
CA VAL A 52 -2.87 9.96 6.01
C VAL A 52 -2.98 11.44 5.72
N GLU A 53 -1.85 12.01 5.25
CA GLU A 53 -1.75 13.39 4.81
C GLU A 53 -1.93 13.45 3.29
N PRO A 54 -3.11 13.84 2.78
CA PRO A 54 -3.36 13.80 1.34
C PRO A 54 -2.46 14.76 0.56
N ALA A 55 -2.11 15.91 1.13
CA ALA A 55 -1.24 16.89 0.49
C ALA A 55 0.18 16.37 0.24
N LEU A 56 0.63 15.36 0.99
CA LEU A 56 1.95 14.75 0.87
C LEU A 56 1.91 13.37 0.23
N SER A 57 0.74 12.91 -0.19
CA SER A 57 0.52 11.56 -0.66
C SER A 57 0.19 11.55 -2.14
N ARG A 58 0.56 10.47 -2.83
CA ARG A 58 0.29 10.29 -4.25
C ARG A 58 -0.19 8.88 -4.52
N VAL A 59 -1.16 8.78 -5.44
CA VAL A 59 -1.62 7.52 -6.01
C VAL A 59 -1.55 7.65 -7.52
N GLN A 60 -0.99 6.66 -8.18
CA GLN A 60 -0.93 6.57 -9.63
C GLN A 60 -1.60 5.29 -10.07
N VAL A 61 -2.41 5.36 -11.10
CA VAL A 61 -2.98 4.20 -11.75
C VAL A 61 -2.60 4.23 -13.22
N VAL A 62 -2.00 3.15 -13.68
CA VAL A 62 -1.54 3.03 -15.06
C VAL A 62 -2.20 1.84 -15.75
N ASP A 63 -2.40 1.95 -17.05
CA ASP A 63 -2.85 0.85 -17.90
C ASP A 63 -1.68 -0.07 -18.32
N GLN A 64 -1.96 -1.08 -19.14
CA GLN A 64 -0.96 -2.02 -19.63
C GLN A 64 0.14 -1.37 -20.48
N ALA A 65 -0.15 -0.23 -21.10
CA ALA A 65 0.82 0.53 -21.88
C ALA A 65 1.64 1.51 -21.01
N GLY A 66 1.40 1.54 -19.70
CA GLY A 66 2.06 2.46 -18.78
C GLY A 66 1.48 3.86 -18.79
N ARG A 67 0.32 4.08 -19.43
CA ARG A 67 -0.34 5.39 -19.45
C ARG A 67 -1.14 5.61 -18.18
N ARG A 68 -1.06 6.80 -17.63
CA ARG A 68 -1.80 7.16 -16.44
C ARG A 68 -3.29 7.30 -16.75
N VAL A 69 -4.10 6.70 -15.89
CA VAL A 69 -5.57 6.75 -15.97
C VAL A 69 -6.19 7.35 -14.70
N ASP A 70 -5.38 7.74 -13.73
CA ASP A 70 -5.85 8.50 -12.57
C ASP A 70 -6.03 9.98 -12.93
N ALA A 71 -6.89 10.68 -12.18
CA ALA A 71 -7.14 12.10 -12.39
C ALA A 71 -6.05 13.02 -11.81
N GLY A 72 -5.04 12.45 -11.16
CA GLY A 72 -3.90 13.19 -10.62
C GLY A 72 -4.12 13.78 -9.24
N THR A 73 -5.29 13.61 -8.64
CA THR A 73 -5.64 14.16 -7.32
C THR A 73 -6.05 13.06 -6.35
N VAL A 74 -5.69 13.24 -5.09
CA VAL A 74 -6.13 12.37 -4.00
C VAL A 74 -6.81 13.20 -2.93
N ARG A 75 -7.73 12.58 -2.22
CA ARG A 75 -8.42 13.18 -1.07
C ARG A 75 -8.67 12.12 -0.02
N VAL A 76 -8.74 12.53 1.24
CA VAL A 76 -9.23 11.66 2.29
C VAL A 76 -10.76 11.71 2.35
N ASP A 77 -11.36 10.59 2.73
CA ASP A 77 -12.79 10.55 2.98
C ASP A 77 -13.15 11.48 4.14
N PRO A 78 -14.21 12.32 4.01
CA PRO A 78 -14.59 13.24 5.10
C PRO A 78 -14.91 12.54 6.43
N GLY A 79 -15.41 11.31 6.36
CA GLY A 79 -15.77 10.51 7.52
C GLY A 79 -14.67 9.60 8.04
N ASN A 80 -13.56 9.47 7.31
CA ASN A 80 -12.48 8.56 7.68
C ASN A 80 -11.12 9.00 7.12
N LYS A 81 -10.30 9.61 7.95
CA LYS A 81 -8.97 10.11 7.56
C LYS A 81 -7.97 9.03 7.21
N ARG A 82 -8.29 7.76 7.44
CA ARG A 82 -7.49 6.61 7.02
C ARG A 82 -7.83 6.14 5.61
N LEU A 83 -8.92 6.62 5.03
CA LEU A 83 -9.40 6.24 3.70
C LEU A 83 -8.99 7.30 2.68
N LEU A 84 -8.07 6.92 1.80
CA LEU A 84 -7.62 7.75 0.69
C LEU A 84 -8.39 7.37 -0.57
N ARG A 85 -8.88 8.38 -1.29
CA ARG A 85 -9.62 8.23 -2.54
C ARG A 85 -8.85 8.88 -3.67
N ALA A 86 -8.71 8.15 -4.78
CA ALA A 86 -8.09 8.63 -6.00
C ALA A 86 -9.07 8.47 -7.16
N ALA A 87 -9.54 9.57 -7.71
CA ALA A 87 -10.44 9.56 -8.86
C ALA A 87 -9.72 9.01 -10.08
N LEU A 88 -10.45 8.23 -10.89
CA LEU A 88 -9.99 7.72 -12.17
C LEU A 88 -10.64 8.49 -13.31
N GLN A 89 -9.97 8.48 -14.46
CA GLN A 89 -10.56 9.02 -15.68
C GLN A 89 -11.82 8.21 -16.03
N PRO A 90 -12.85 8.85 -16.61
CA PRO A 90 -14.06 8.13 -16.97
C PRO A 90 -13.80 7.10 -18.06
N SER A 91 -14.59 6.02 -18.06
CA SER A 91 -14.62 5.03 -19.13
C SER A 91 -13.30 4.28 -19.34
N LEU A 92 -12.75 3.71 -18.27
CA LEU A 92 -11.58 2.84 -18.41
C LEU A 92 -11.91 1.66 -19.33
N ALA A 93 -11.03 1.41 -20.30
CA ALA A 93 -11.13 0.27 -21.20
C ALA A 93 -10.93 -1.05 -20.44
N PRO A 94 -11.47 -2.18 -20.95
CA PRO A 94 -11.11 -3.50 -20.43
C PRO A 94 -9.60 -3.70 -20.46
N GLY A 95 -9.06 -4.34 -19.43
CA GLY A 95 -7.63 -4.64 -19.33
C GLY A 95 -7.13 -4.63 -17.89
N SER A 96 -5.82 -4.77 -17.74
CA SER A 96 -5.15 -4.76 -16.44
C SER A 96 -4.70 -3.35 -16.09
N TYR A 97 -4.81 -3.03 -14.81
CA TYR A 97 -4.41 -1.75 -14.26
C TYR A 97 -3.54 -1.96 -13.04
N ARG A 98 -2.52 -1.15 -12.92
CA ARG A 98 -1.62 -1.16 -11.75
C ARG A 98 -1.82 0.11 -10.93
N VAL A 99 -2.10 -0.08 -9.66
CA VAL A 99 -2.22 0.98 -8.67
C VAL A 99 -0.92 1.06 -7.88
N GLY A 100 -0.29 2.22 -7.87
CA GLY A 100 0.90 2.48 -7.06
C GLY A 100 0.64 3.65 -6.11
N TRP A 101 1.21 3.61 -4.92
CA TRP A 101 1.09 4.70 -3.97
C TRP A 101 2.39 4.99 -3.25
N ARG A 102 2.54 6.26 -2.91
CA ARG A 102 3.49 6.76 -1.95
C ARG A 102 2.72 7.68 -1.01
N VAL A 103 2.48 7.20 0.18
CA VAL A 103 1.58 7.84 1.15
C VAL A 103 2.38 8.23 2.39
N VAL A 104 2.08 9.39 2.91
CA VAL A 104 2.68 9.89 4.16
C VAL A 104 1.59 9.90 5.22
N SER A 105 1.83 9.21 6.32
CA SER A 105 0.92 9.20 7.46
C SER A 105 1.04 10.49 8.28
N VAL A 106 0.06 10.75 9.14
CA VAL A 106 0.07 11.95 9.99
C VAL A 106 1.25 12.00 10.97
N ASP A 107 1.84 10.84 11.28
CA ASP A 107 3.05 10.71 12.09
C ASP A 107 4.34 10.70 11.26
N THR A 108 4.26 11.12 9.99
CA THR A 108 5.38 11.33 9.06
C THR A 108 6.06 10.08 8.53
N HIS A 109 5.46 8.90 8.64
CA HIS A 109 5.98 7.69 8.01
C HIS A 109 5.57 7.62 6.54
N VAL A 110 6.51 7.20 5.69
CA VAL A 110 6.28 6.99 4.26
C VAL A 110 5.95 5.53 4.00
N ILE A 111 4.84 5.30 3.29
CA ILE A 111 4.35 3.98 2.93
C ILE A 111 4.28 3.90 1.42
N GLN A 112 4.88 2.86 0.84
CA GLN A 112 4.87 2.64 -0.60
C GLN A 112 4.37 1.23 -0.88
N GLY A 113 3.70 1.07 -2.01
CA GLY A 113 3.24 -0.22 -2.46
C GLY A 113 2.56 -0.14 -3.81
N SER A 114 2.16 -1.29 -4.29
CA SER A 114 1.41 -1.41 -5.54
C SER A 114 0.62 -2.71 -5.57
N TYR A 115 -0.44 -2.72 -6.36
CA TYR A 115 -1.21 -3.91 -6.71
C TYR A 115 -1.85 -3.73 -8.08
N SER A 116 -2.44 -4.79 -8.60
CA SER A 116 -3.13 -4.77 -9.89
C SER A 116 -4.57 -5.27 -9.76
N PHE A 117 -5.43 -4.76 -10.64
CA PHE A 117 -6.78 -5.27 -10.85
C PHE A 117 -7.09 -5.32 -12.34
N VAL A 118 -8.16 -6.00 -12.70
CA VAL A 118 -8.57 -6.21 -14.10
C VAL A 118 -10.00 -5.73 -14.27
N VAL A 119 -10.25 -4.98 -15.35
CA VAL A 119 -11.59 -4.66 -15.83
C VAL A 119 -11.93 -5.64 -16.95
N ARG A 120 -12.94 -6.45 -16.73
CA ARG A 120 -13.42 -7.45 -17.70
C ARG A 120 -14.93 -7.52 -17.65
N PRO A 121 -15.60 -6.87 -18.61
CA PRO A 121 -17.06 -6.89 -18.71
C PRO A 121 -17.63 -8.28 -18.91
#